data_60263e30f18c590ef792919db662901a
#
_entry.id   60263e30f18c590ef792919db662901a
#
_cell.length_a   1.000
_cell.length_b   1.000
_cell.length_c   1.000
_cell.angle_alpha   90.00
_cell.angle_beta   90.00
_cell.angle_gamma   90.00
#
_symmetry.space_group_name_H-M   'P 1'
#
loop_
_entity.id
_entity.type
_entity.pdbx_description
1 polymer ?
#
loop_
_entity_poly.entity_id
_entity_poly.type
_entity_poly.pdbx_seq_one_letter_code
_entity_poly.pdbx_strand_id
1 'polypeptide(L)'
;MNPTSNANHPRNHRPDAGRTPDPEAWARRARLAHRTLRRYFRAGRVLLHEAVPRRRQDRRHSYEWPHSQVTAAATDLACVGIGLATAHDAGQETYWSPLRGAYTSLPRPPHGVGGRIYIDDNAWMALIHVQRVLAGIGSDKDLRRAQAIHRFIQRFRDTDPSHPAPGGVFWMAQPIWATLLSHCRSGDGSGRGDSRLRAAPDGRCSGMRVGSALSGGLFRASHLLGASASGNHSRNTVSTMPPTQLALRLHQVTGEDRFLRDARPIYEWAREHMLSPDGLFWDNIDLAGNIDPTFWSYNQGVPIGVEALAWQITGSAVHRRRLDEIIEASLAYFRPEEPDGPFDGQPIFFNAIFLKNLLLASAIIPDDRAVRITQCYAERMWRTRCDQDSGLYRRPSADHTELLEQAAMVQLCAVLAADPRCWAWLY
;
A
#
# COMPACT_ATOMS: atom_id res chain seq x y z
N MET A 1 -70.58 20.30 -16.37
CA MET A 1 -69.76 19.18 -16.78
C MET A 1 -68.32 19.63 -16.85
N ASN A 2 -67.52 19.33 -15.84
CA ASN A 2 -66.08 19.64 -15.74
C ASN A 2 -65.29 18.35 -15.81
N PRO A 3 -64.29 18.17 -16.67
CA PRO A 3 -63.40 17.06 -16.61
C PRO A 3 -62.17 17.40 -15.71
N THR A 4 -61.98 16.60 -14.72
CA THR A 4 -60.86 16.62 -13.77
C THR A 4 -59.56 16.20 -14.48
N SER A 5 -58.59 17.11 -14.46
CA SER A 5 -57.22 16.87 -14.89
C SER A 5 -56.47 16.11 -13.81
N ASN A 6 -56.07 14.90 -14.14
CA ASN A 6 -55.20 14.05 -13.30
C ASN A 6 -53.72 14.35 -13.66
N ALA A 7 -53.06 15.22 -12.91
CA ALA A 7 -51.66 15.49 -13.07
C ALA A 7 -50.86 14.46 -12.25
N ASN A 8 -50.29 13.49 -12.95
CA ASN A 8 -49.25 12.58 -12.38
C ASN A 8 -48.00 13.38 -12.10
N HIS A 9 -47.75 13.71 -10.81
CA HIS A 9 -46.45 14.19 -10.36
C HIS A 9 -45.48 13.01 -10.30
N PRO A 10 -44.26 13.10 -10.89
CA PRO A 10 -43.22 12.12 -10.68
C PRO A 10 -42.79 12.20 -9.20
N ARG A 11 -42.90 11.08 -8.49
CA ARG A 11 -42.41 10.93 -7.15
C ARG A 11 -40.86 11.12 -7.18
N ASN A 12 -40.40 12.26 -6.72
CA ASN A 12 -39.00 12.51 -6.39
C ASN A 12 -38.57 11.45 -5.35
N HIS A 13 -37.88 10.42 -5.79
CA HIS A 13 -37.11 9.56 -4.92
C HIS A 13 -35.96 10.41 -4.37
N ARG A 14 -36.17 11.05 -3.22
CA ARG A 14 -35.05 11.46 -2.36
C ARG A 14 -34.30 10.18 -1.99
N PRO A 15 -33.00 10.05 -2.27
CA PRO A 15 -32.23 8.92 -1.78
C PRO A 15 -32.28 8.95 -0.26
N ASP A 16 -32.57 7.79 0.32
CA ASP A 16 -32.64 7.53 1.76
C ASP A 16 -31.30 7.89 2.41
N ALA A 17 -31.20 9.11 2.94
CA ALA A 17 -30.00 9.59 3.61
C ALA A 17 -29.93 8.99 5.02
N GLY A 18 -29.41 7.75 5.15
CA GLY A 18 -29.22 7.19 6.48
C GLY A 18 -29.07 5.68 6.62
N ARG A 19 -29.34 4.90 5.59
CA ARG A 19 -29.19 3.44 5.69
C ARG A 19 -27.87 3.00 5.08
N THR A 20 -26.98 2.44 5.90
CA THR A 20 -25.73 1.80 5.44
C THR A 20 -26.07 0.68 4.46
N PRO A 21 -25.42 0.59 3.28
CA PRO A 21 -25.65 -0.49 2.35
C PRO A 21 -25.46 -1.86 3.00
N ASP A 22 -26.32 -2.81 2.67
CA ASP A 22 -26.17 -4.18 3.11
C ASP A 22 -24.97 -4.87 2.42
N PRO A 23 -24.47 -6.00 2.94
CA PRO A 23 -23.34 -6.72 2.34
C PRO A 23 -23.52 -7.06 0.87
N GLU A 24 -24.76 -7.35 0.42
CA GLU A 24 -25.04 -7.66 -0.98
C GLU A 24 -24.91 -6.40 -1.87
N ALA A 25 -25.27 -5.23 -1.38
CA ALA A 25 -25.03 -3.97 -2.09
C ALA A 25 -23.53 -3.70 -2.27
N TRP A 26 -22.72 -3.97 -1.24
CA TRP A 26 -21.27 -3.89 -1.33
C TRP A 26 -20.71 -4.92 -2.33
N ALA A 27 -21.19 -6.14 -2.31
CA ALA A 27 -20.81 -7.18 -3.28
C ALA A 27 -21.13 -6.76 -4.72
N ARG A 28 -22.31 -6.14 -4.99
CA ARG A 28 -22.67 -5.61 -6.31
C ARG A 28 -21.70 -4.52 -6.75
N ARG A 29 -21.33 -3.58 -5.85
CA ARG A 29 -20.34 -2.52 -6.14
C ARG A 29 -18.95 -3.08 -6.41
N ALA A 30 -18.50 -4.05 -5.62
CA ALA A 30 -17.23 -4.74 -5.83
C ALA A 30 -17.17 -5.44 -7.21
N ARG A 31 -18.25 -6.16 -7.59
CA ARG A 31 -18.36 -6.78 -8.92
C ARG A 31 -18.33 -5.74 -10.05
N LEU A 32 -19.03 -4.60 -9.88
CA LEU A 32 -19.03 -3.52 -10.87
C LEU A 32 -17.62 -2.93 -11.01
N ALA A 33 -17.00 -2.50 -9.91
CA ALA A 33 -15.67 -1.91 -9.92
C ALA A 33 -14.62 -2.85 -10.53
N HIS A 34 -14.67 -4.15 -10.23
CA HIS A 34 -13.77 -5.16 -10.80
C HIS A 34 -14.02 -5.40 -12.28
N ARG A 35 -15.29 -5.47 -12.74
CA ARG A 35 -15.61 -5.57 -14.19
C ARG A 35 -15.08 -4.35 -14.94
N THR A 36 -15.26 -3.15 -14.38
CA THR A 36 -14.75 -1.88 -14.90
C THR A 36 -13.24 -1.91 -15.03
N LEU A 37 -12.54 -2.35 -13.96
CA LEU A 37 -11.09 -2.53 -13.98
C LEU A 37 -10.66 -3.43 -15.15
N ARG A 38 -11.25 -4.61 -15.28
CA ARG A 38 -10.93 -5.56 -16.36
C ARG A 38 -11.27 -5.04 -17.75
N ARG A 39 -12.31 -4.21 -17.89
CA ARG A 39 -12.73 -3.63 -19.18
C ARG A 39 -11.77 -2.54 -19.65
N TYR A 40 -11.43 -1.62 -18.78
CA TYR A 40 -10.73 -0.39 -19.17
C TYR A 40 -9.21 -0.46 -19.03
N PHE A 41 -8.69 -1.20 -18.04
CA PHE A 41 -7.25 -1.22 -17.77
C PHE A 41 -6.49 -2.35 -18.48
N ARG A 42 -7.14 -3.21 -19.22
CA ARG A 42 -6.49 -4.35 -19.87
C ARG A 42 -5.44 -3.93 -20.89
N ALA A 43 -4.19 -4.39 -20.72
CA ALA A 43 -3.06 -4.16 -21.60
C ALA A 43 -2.56 -5.49 -22.19
N GLY A 44 -3.27 -6.02 -23.18
CA GLY A 44 -3.00 -7.33 -23.76
C GLY A 44 -3.68 -8.46 -23.01
N ARG A 45 -3.00 -9.63 -22.88
CA ARG A 45 -3.63 -10.85 -22.32
C ARG A 45 -3.68 -10.85 -20.79
N VAL A 46 -2.59 -10.44 -20.13
CA VAL A 46 -2.39 -10.62 -18.69
C VAL A 46 -1.99 -9.35 -17.95
N LEU A 47 -1.48 -8.33 -18.66
CA LEU A 47 -1.00 -7.08 -18.06
C LEU A 47 -2.07 -6.00 -18.08
N LEU A 48 -1.83 -4.94 -17.33
CA LEU A 48 -2.75 -3.82 -17.13
C LEU A 48 -2.06 -2.49 -17.47
N HIS A 49 -2.84 -1.50 -17.88
CA HIS A 49 -2.42 -0.10 -17.95
C HIS A 49 -2.41 0.52 -16.55
N GLU A 50 -1.57 1.51 -16.34
CA GLU A 50 -1.49 2.22 -15.06
C GLU A 50 -2.61 3.26 -14.88
N ALA A 51 -3.08 3.82 -16.00
CA ALA A 51 -4.14 4.82 -16.00
C ALA A 51 -5.03 4.71 -17.24
N VAL A 52 -6.28 5.20 -17.13
CA VAL A 52 -7.23 5.30 -18.24
C VAL A 52 -7.96 6.66 -18.21
N PRO A 53 -8.13 7.33 -19.38
CA PRO A 53 -7.60 6.94 -20.69
C PRO A 53 -6.06 6.98 -20.70
N ARG A 54 -5.46 6.04 -21.43
CA ARG A 54 -4.00 6.00 -21.61
C ARG A 54 -3.56 7.12 -22.55
N ARG A 55 -2.57 7.91 -22.15
CA ARG A 55 -1.92 8.92 -22.97
C ARG A 55 -0.76 8.32 -23.78
N ARG A 56 -0.36 8.99 -24.88
CA ARG A 56 0.72 8.51 -25.75
C ARG A 56 2.06 8.34 -25.02
N GLN A 57 2.35 9.21 -24.05
CA GLN A 57 3.56 9.18 -23.23
C GLN A 57 3.51 8.18 -22.08
N ASP A 58 2.35 7.60 -21.77
CA ASP A 58 2.21 6.66 -20.69
C ASP A 58 2.88 5.32 -21.03
N ARG A 59 3.42 4.66 -20.00
CA ARG A 59 3.97 3.31 -20.15
C ARG A 59 2.89 2.35 -20.65
N ARG A 60 3.34 1.36 -21.41
CA ARG A 60 2.43 0.34 -21.95
C ARG A 60 1.79 -0.50 -20.84
N HIS A 61 2.56 -0.79 -19.78
CA HIS A 61 2.15 -1.63 -18.66
C HIS A 61 2.35 -0.88 -17.34
N SER A 62 1.51 -1.20 -16.36
CA SER A 62 1.63 -0.65 -15.01
C SER A 62 2.95 -1.05 -14.35
N TYR A 63 3.31 -0.32 -13.32
CA TYR A 63 4.31 -0.79 -12.36
C TYR A 63 3.78 -2.02 -11.59
N GLU A 64 4.69 -2.69 -10.88
CA GLU A 64 4.39 -3.87 -10.08
C GLU A 64 3.40 -3.55 -8.98
N TRP A 65 3.61 -2.48 -8.21
CA TRP A 65 2.72 -2.14 -7.11
C TRP A 65 1.25 -1.91 -7.53
N PRO A 66 0.91 -1.10 -8.55
CA PRO A 66 -0.47 -1.04 -9.04
C PRO A 66 -1.03 -2.40 -9.46
N HIS A 67 -0.21 -3.27 -10.06
CA HIS A 67 -0.65 -4.61 -10.44
C HIS A 67 -0.89 -5.50 -9.22
N SER A 68 -0.01 -5.44 -8.22
CA SER A 68 -0.15 -6.18 -6.96
C SER A 68 -1.43 -5.80 -6.21
N GLN A 69 -1.83 -4.52 -6.24
CA GLN A 69 -3.08 -4.07 -5.62
C GLN A 69 -4.33 -4.62 -6.35
N VAL A 70 -4.24 -4.89 -7.65
CA VAL A 70 -5.29 -5.64 -8.37
C VAL A 70 -5.30 -7.12 -7.95
N THR A 71 -4.14 -7.69 -7.68
CA THR A 71 -4.02 -9.06 -7.13
C THR A 71 -4.60 -9.14 -5.72
N ALA A 72 -4.38 -8.11 -4.89
CA ALA A 72 -5.06 -7.96 -3.59
C ALA A 72 -6.58 -7.88 -3.73
N ALA A 73 -7.07 -7.05 -4.66
CA ALA A 73 -8.48 -6.91 -4.94
C ALA A 73 -9.13 -8.23 -5.38
N ALA A 74 -8.45 -9.03 -6.21
CA ALA A 74 -8.93 -10.36 -6.59
C ALA A 74 -8.95 -11.33 -5.40
N THR A 75 -7.99 -11.23 -4.50
CA THR A 75 -7.94 -12.03 -3.27
C THR A 75 -9.10 -11.67 -2.33
N ASP A 76 -9.34 -10.38 -2.09
CA ASP A 76 -10.45 -9.91 -1.26
C ASP A 76 -11.82 -10.31 -1.85
N LEU A 77 -11.98 -10.24 -3.18
CA LEU A 77 -13.18 -10.72 -3.87
C LEU A 77 -13.38 -12.22 -3.71
N ALA A 78 -12.32 -13.02 -3.79
CA ALA A 78 -12.42 -14.46 -3.62
C ALA A 78 -12.84 -14.86 -2.20
N CYS A 79 -12.44 -14.08 -1.18
CA CYS A 79 -12.89 -14.27 0.21
C CYS A 79 -14.41 -14.11 0.37
N VAL A 80 -15.08 -13.43 -0.54
CA VAL A 80 -16.56 -13.28 -0.58
C VAL A 80 -17.22 -14.10 -1.70
N GLY A 81 -16.52 -15.11 -2.22
CA GLY A 81 -17.04 -16.00 -3.26
C GLY A 81 -17.19 -15.35 -4.64
N ILE A 82 -16.50 -14.25 -4.91
CA ILE A 82 -16.57 -13.54 -6.19
C ILE A 82 -15.27 -13.78 -6.99
N GLY A 83 -15.33 -14.63 -7.98
CA GLY A 83 -14.19 -14.91 -8.88
C GLY A 83 -13.10 -15.76 -8.23
N LEU A 84 -11.88 -15.65 -8.75
CA LEU A 84 -10.72 -16.43 -8.32
C LEU A 84 -9.64 -15.51 -7.75
N ALA A 85 -9.06 -15.85 -6.63
CA ALA A 85 -7.92 -15.14 -6.02
C ALA A 85 -6.73 -15.04 -7.00
N THR A 86 -6.57 -16.04 -7.87
CA THR A 86 -5.49 -16.14 -8.87
C THR A 86 -5.77 -15.44 -10.20
N ALA A 87 -6.87 -14.68 -10.30
CA ALA A 87 -7.32 -14.08 -11.57
C ALA A 87 -6.27 -13.18 -12.26
N HIS A 88 -5.33 -12.61 -11.50
CA HIS A 88 -4.29 -11.73 -12.00
C HIS A 88 -2.86 -12.28 -11.84
N ASP A 89 -2.70 -13.51 -11.35
CA ASP A 89 -1.39 -14.11 -11.06
C ASP A 89 -0.50 -14.24 -12.30
N ALA A 90 -1.08 -14.59 -13.46
CA ALA A 90 -0.31 -14.69 -14.69
C ALA A 90 0.37 -13.36 -15.09
N GLY A 91 -0.29 -12.23 -14.81
CA GLY A 91 0.29 -10.90 -14.99
C GLY A 91 1.33 -10.60 -13.92
N GLN A 92 1.03 -10.89 -12.66
CA GLN A 92 1.95 -10.69 -11.54
C GLN A 92 3.25 -11.49 -11.70
N GLU A 93 3.20 -12.72 -12.20
CA GLU A 93 4.38 -13.55 -12.47
C GLU A 93 5.34 -12.92 -13.50
N THR A 94 4.87 -12.02 -14.37
CA THR A 94 5.77 -11.32 -15.31
C THR A 94 6.76 -10.39 -14.62
N TYR A 95 6.48 -9.97 -13.38
CA TYR A 95 7.37 -9.14 -12.56
C TYR A 95 8.31 -9.98 -11.69
N TRP A 96 8.03 -11.27 -11.49
CA TRP A 96 8.83 -12.13 -10.61
C TRP A 96 10.21 -12.44 -11.18
N SER A 97 11.26 -12.19 -10.41
CA SER A 97 12.65 -12.58 -10.73
C SER A 97 13.06 -13.81 -9.90
N PRO A 98 13.07 -15.03 -10.50
CA PRO A 98 13.49 -16.22 -9.79
C PRO A 98 14.92 -16.12 -9.24
N LEU A 99 15.82 -15.50 -10.02
CA LEU A 99 17.21 -15.32 -9.62
C LEU A 99 17.37 -14.44 -8.37
N ARG A 100 16.53 -13.41 -8.23
CA ARG A 100 16.59 -12.49 -7.09
C ARG A 100 15.67 -12.91 -5.94
N GLY A 101 14.66 -13.72 -6.21
CA GLY A 101 13.63 -14.10 -5.25
C GLY A 101 12.70 -12.95 -4.87
N ALA A 102 12.44 -12.04 -5.82
CA ALA A 102 11.66 -10.84 -5.60
C ALA A 102 10.99 -10.35 -6.89
N TYR A 103 9.95 -9.53 -6.76
CA TYR A 103 9.29 -8.84 -7.85
C TYR A 103 10.05 -7.56 -8.23
N THR A 104 10.18 -7.32 -9.53
CA THR A 104 10.79 -6.12 -10.11
C THR A 104 9.72 -5.09 -10.42
N SER A 105 10.05 -3.80 -10.38
CA SER A 105 9.08 -2.70 -10.57
C SER A 105 8.44 -2.65 -11.96
N LEU A 106 9.03 -3.31 -12.96
CA LEU A 106 8.50 -3.43 -14.32
C LEU A 106 8.43 -4.91 -14.71
N PRO A 107 7.53 -5.29 -15.65
CA PRO A 107 7.51 -6.63 -16.20
C PRO A 107 8.88 -7.01 -16.77
N ARG A 108 9.26 -8.27 -16.65
CA ARG A 108 10.50 -8.81 -17.21
C ARG A 108 10.34 -9.19 -18.69
N PRO A 109 11.44 -9.44 -19.42
CA PRO A 109 11.35 -9.94 -20.79
C PRO A 109 10.45 -11.18 -20.88
N PRO A 110 9.63 -11.29 -21.93
CA PRO A 110 9.57 -10.43 -23.12
C PRO A 110 8.68 -9.19 -22.99
N HIS A 111 8.06 -8.93 -21.84
CA HIS A 111 7.06 -7.89 -21.66
C HIS A 111 7.63 -6.53 -21.25
N GLY A 112 8.84 -6.49 -20.72
CA GLY A 112 9.53 -5.29 -20.26
C GLY A 112 10.98 -5.58 -19.89
N VAL A 113 11.60 -4.67 -19.12
CA VAL A 113 13.05 -4.71 -18.77
C VAL A 113 13.31 -5.13 -17.32
N GLY A 114 12.27 -5.39 -16.52
CA GLY A 114 12.38 -5.77 -15.12
C GLY A 114 12.46 -4.59 -14.16
N GLY A 115 13.44 -3.71 -14.26
CA GLY A 115 13.56 -2.53 -13.40
C GLY A 115 14.13 -2.81 -12.01
N ARG A 116 13.86 -1.89 -11.10
CA ARG A 116 14.32 -1.92 -9.70
C ARG A 116 13.46 -2.87 -8.86
N ILE A 117 13.87 -3.12 -7.63
CA ILE A 117 13.08 -3.87 -6.65
C ILE A 117 12.85 -2.94 -5.46
N TYR A 118 11.58 -2.68 -5.16
CA TYR A 118 11.16 -1.95 -3.99
C TYR A 118 10.74 -2.93 -2.90
N ILE A 119 11.14 -2.65 -1.67
CA ILE A 119 10.97 -3.58 -0.55
C ILE A 119 9.50 -3.63 -0.11
N ASP A 120 8.85 -2.48 -0.06
CA ASP A 120 7.43 -2.34 0.25
C ASP A 120 6.54 -3.05 -0.78
N ASP A 121 6.78 -2.84 -2.09
CA ASP A 121 6.05 -3.53 -3.17
C ASP A 121 6.08 -5.06 -2.95
N ASN A 122 7.26 -5.59 -2.61
CA ASN A 122 7.44 -7.00 -2.35
C ASN A 122 6.77 -7.47 -1.05
N ALA A 123 6.80 -6.64 0.00
CA ALA A 123 6.13 -6.95 1.26
C ALA A 123 4.61 -7.05 1.06
N TRP A 124 4.00 -6.15 0.26
CA TRP A 124 2.59 -6.21 -0.09
C TRP A 124 2.24 -7.52 -0.79
N MET A 125 3.02 -7.92 -1.80
CA MET A 125 2.78 -9.21 -2.47
C MET A 125 2.90 -10.40 -1.53
N ALA A 126 3.88 -10.40 -0.63
CA ALA A 126 4.03 -11.48 0.33
C ALA A 126 2.84 -11.54 1.31
N LEU A 127 2.33 -10.39 1.76
CA LEU A 127 1.13 -10.29 2.60
C LEU A 127 -0.12 -10.83 1.88
N ILE A 128 -0.29 -10.53 0.58
CA ILE A 128 -1.38 -11.08 -0.25
C ILE A 128 -1.28 -12.61 -0.31
N HIS A 129 -0.09 -13.17 -0.51
CA HIS A 129 0.12 -14.62 -0.50
C HIS A 129 -0.24 -15.25 0.85
N VAL A 130 0.17 -14.63 1.97
CA VAL A 130 -0.18 -15.12 3.31
C VAL A 130 -1.67 -14.98 3.59
N GLN A 131 -2.32 -13.89 3.17
CA GLN A 131 -3.77 -13.71 3.29
C GLN A 131 -4.52 -14.86 2.61
N ARG A 132 -4.10 -15.27 1.40
CA ARG A 132 -4.69 -16.43 0.70
C ARG A 132 -4.58 -17.72 1.51
N VAL A 133 -3.43 -17.97 2.12
CA VAL A 133 -3.20 -19.16 2.96
C VAL A 133 -4.12 -19.11 4.20
N LEU A 134 -4.18 -17.98 4.90
CA LEU A 134 -5.04 -17.78 6.07
C LEU A 134 -6.53 -17.95 5.74
N ALA A 135 -6.96 -17.47 4.57
CA ALA A 135 -8.33 -17.58 4.08
C ALA A 135 -8.68 -18.97 3.53
N GLY A 136 -7.74 -19.92 3.48
CA GLY A 136 -7.96 -21.27 2.94
C GLY A 136 -8.17 -21.31 1.42
N ILE A 137 -7.83 -20.24 0.69
CA ILE A 137 -7.92 -20.13 -0.78
C ILE A 137 -6.54 -20.10 -1.45
N GLY A 138 -5.47 -20.19 -0.67
CA GLY A 138 -4.09 -20.24 -1.11
C GLY A 138 -3.56 -21.68 -1.23
N SER A 139 -2.29 -21.77 -1.53
CA SER A 139 -1.57 -23.03 -1.71
C SER A 139 -0.18 -22.98 -1.05
N ASP A 140 0.50 -24.11 -0.98
CA ASP A 140 1.90 -24.18 -0.54
C ASP A 140 2.83 -23.30 -1.39
N LYS A 141 2.47 -23.02 -2.65
CA LYS A 141 3.22 -22.09 -3.51
C LYS A 141 3.14 -20.67 -2.94
N ASP A 142 1.98 -20.24 -2.44
CA ASP A 142 1.80 -18.93 -1.82
C ASP A 142 2.66 -18.81 -0.57
N LEU A 143 2.63 -19.80 0.31
CA LEU A 143 3.46 -19.79 1.53
C LEU A 143 4.95 -19.75 1.20
N ARG A 144 5.42 -20.62 0.29
CA ARG A 144 6.84 -20.63 -0.15
C ARG A 144 7.25 -19.29 -0.77
N ARG A 145 6.36 -18.64 -1.53
CA ARG A 145 6.60 -17.33 -2.14
C ARG A 145 6.75 -16.25 -1.07
N ALA A 146 5.84 -16.18 -0.11
CA ALA A 146 5.90 -15.24 1.01
C ALA A 146 7.18 -15.42 1.85
N GLN A 147 7.54 -16.65 2.17
CA GLN A 147 8.80 -16.97 2.88
C GLN A 147 10.05 -16.58 2.08
N ALA A 148 10.03 -16.76 0.74
CA ALA A 148 11.15 -16.36 -0.12
C ALA A 148 11.34 -14.83 -0.12
N ILE A 149 10.23 -14.09 -0.21
CA ILE A 149 10.25 -12.62 -0.15
C ILE A 149 10.70 -12.15 1.24
N HIS A 150 10.21 -12.76 2.32
CA HIS A 150 10.67 -12.43 3.67
C HIS A 150 12.19 -12.58 3.79
N ARG A 151 12.77 -13.72 3.37
CA ARG A 151 14.24 -13.91 3.36
C ARG A 151 14.97 -12.90 2.48
N PHE A 152 14.35 -12.48 1.37
CA PHE A 152 14.91 -11.44 0.51
C PHE A 152 14.98 -10.11 1.25
N ILE A 153 13.90 -9.68 1.90
CA ILE A 153 13.78 -8.39 2.61
C ILE A 153 14.80 -8.29 3.75
N GLN A 154 15.03 -9.37 4.52
CA GLN A 154 15.97 -9.37 5.65
C GLN A 154 17.41 -8.96 5.26
N ARG A 155 17.79 -9.09 3.98
CA ARG A 155 19.10 -8.67 3.47
C ARG A 155 19.25 -7.15 3.31
N PHE A 156 18.15 -6.41 3.42
CA PHE A 156 18.12 -4.96 3.21
C PHE A 156 17.86 -4.18 4.50
N ARG A 157 18.12 -4.79 5.64
CA ARG A 157 18.24 -4.05 6.91
C ARG A 157 19.49 -3.22 6.87
N ASP A 158 19.40 -1.98 7.34
CA ASP A 158 20.55 -1.12 7.53
C ASP A 158 21.37 -1.60 8.75
N THR A 159 22.51 -2.19 8.47
CA THR A 159 23.43 -2.72 9.52
C THR A 159 24.71 -1.89 9.64
N ASP A 160 24.80 -0.76 8.92
CA ASP A 160 25.97 0.11 8.99
C ASP A 160 25.88 1.03 10.21
N PRO A 161 26.76 0.84 11.23
CA PRO A 161 26.74 1.63 12.46
C PRO A 161 27.16 3.10 12.24
N SER A 162 27.71 3.45 11.08
CA SER A 162 28.07 4.82 10.73
C SER A 162 26.87 5.65 10.25
N HIS A 163 25.76 5.00 9.88
CA HIS A 163 24.56 5.70 9.50
C HIS A 163 23.81 6.24 10.71
N PRO A 164 23.21 7.44 10.64
CA PRO A 164 22.22 7.87 11.60
C PRO A 164 21.06 6.89 11.68
N ALA A 165 20.66 6.47 12.89
CA ALA A 165 19.57 5.53 13.14
C ALA A 165 19.68 4.22 12.33
N PRO A 166 20.74 3.39 12.51
CA PRO A 166 20.86 2.10 11.82
C PRO A 166 19.83 1.10 12.33
N GLY A 167 19.40 0.16 11.47
CA GLY A 167 18.48 -0.92 11.87
C GLY A 167 17.19 -1.01 11.06
N GLY A 168 16.73 0.09 10.46
CA GLY A 168 15.56 0.12 9.60
C GLY A 168 15.77 -0.60 8.28
N VAL A 169 14.70 -0.78 7.53
CA VAL A 169 14.75 -1.45 6.24
C VAL A 169 14.81 -0.42 5.12
N PHE A 170 15.79 -0.57 4.24
CA PHE A 170 15.92 0.29 3.07
C PHE A 170 14.71 0.17 2.14
N TRP A 171 14.30 1.29 1.53
CA TRP A 171 13.16 1.30 0.62
C TRP A 171 13.39 0.50 -0.65
N MET A 172 14.64 0.48 -1.14
CA MET A 172 14.96 -0.09 -2.43
C MET A 172 16.17 -1.03 -2.37
N ALA A 173 16.06 -2.19 -3.02
CA ALA A 173 17.18 -3.11 -3.16
C ALA A 173 18.27 -2.54 -4.08
N GLN A 174 19.52 -2.56 -3.62
CA GLN A 174 20.68 -2.18 -4.42
C GLN A 174 20.86 -3.12 -5.62
N PRO A 175 21.31 -2.63 -6.78
CA PRO A 175 21.78 -3.49 -7.85
C PRO A 175 22.99 -4.34 -7.39
N ILE A 176 23.04 -5.61 -7.81
CA ILE A 176 24.11 -6.56 -7.40
C ILE A 176 25.52 -6.01 -7.69
N TRP A 177 25.70 -5.29 -8.80
CA TRP A 177 26.98 -4.69 -9.18
C TRP A 177 27.41 -3.54 -8.24
N ALA A 178 26.47 -2.80 -7.63
CA ALA A 178 26.81 -1.75 -6.66
C ALA A 178 27.40 -2.34 -5.37
N THR A 179 26.90 -3.50 -4.94
CA THR A 179 27.45 -4.24 -3.80
C THR A 179 28.84 -4.79 -4.09
N LEU A 180 29.09 -5.27 -5.31
CA LEU A 180 30.42 -5.74 -5.73
C LEU A 180 31.45 -4.59 -5.78
N LEU A 181 31.04 -3.41 -6.24
CA LEU A 181 31.94 -2.24 -6.32
C LEU A 181 32.24 -1.66 -4.92
N SER A 182 31.35 -1.75 -3.97
CA SER A 182 31.62 -1.31 -2.58
C SER A 182 32.65 -2.20 -1.89
N HIS A 183 32.63 -3.51 -2.12
CA HIS A 183 33.64 -4.46 -1.62
C HIS A 183 35.01 -4.29 -2.28
N CYS A 184 35.07 -3.83 -3.54
CA CYS A 184 36.35 -3.53 -4.20
C CYS A 184 36.96 -2.21 -3.75
N ARG A 185 36.19 -1.29 -3.15
CA ARG A 185 36.71 -0.01 -2.62
C ARG A 185 37.24 -0.08 -1.20
N SER A 186 36.85 -1.07 -0.42
CA SER A 186 37.31 -1.28 0.96
C SER A 186 38.63 -2.04 1.06
N GLY A 187 39.25 -2.39 -0.07
CA GLY A 187 40.45 -3.23 -0.13
C GLY A 187 41.73 -2.56 -0.63
N ASP A 188 41.84 -1.22 -0.63
CA ASP A 188 43.13 -0.60 -0.97
C ASP A 188 43.28 0.78 -0.33
N GLY A 189 43.86 0.78 0.85
CA GLY A 189 44.32 1.96 1.55
C GLY A 189 45.80 2.20 1.33
N SER A 190 46.21 2.70 0.16
CA SER A 190 47.44 3.50 -0.01
C SER A 190 47.64 3.92 -1.46
N GLY A 191 47.51 5.20 -1.74
CA GLY A 191 47.85 5.74 -3.08
C GLY A 191 47.40 7.20 -3.20
N ARG A 192 48.34 8.08 -2.94
CA ARG A 192 48.29 9.53 -3.21
C ARG A 192 47.88 9.82 -4.67
N GLY A 193 47.11 10.88 -4.85
CA GLY A 193 47.31 11.70 -6.05
C GLY A 193 46.07 12.18 -6.74
N ASP A 194 45.85 13.43 -6.54
CA ASP A 194 45.50 14.52 -7.46
C ASP A 194 44.01 14.91 -7.60
N SER A 195 43.78 15.95 -6.87
CA SER A 195 42.64 16.84 -7.00
C SER A 195 42.76 17.73 -8.24
N ARG A 196 41.72 17.77 -9.08
CA ARG A 196 41.28 18.96 -9.82
C ARG A 196 40.07 18.64 -10.70
N LEU A 197 38.85 18.81 -10.14
CA LEU A 197 37.72 19.31 -10.93
C LEU A 197 36.99 20.33 -10.07
N ARG A 198 37.06 21.56 -10.53
CA ARG A 198 36.54 22.77 -9.89
C ARG A 198 35.02 22.76 -9.90
N ALA A 199 34.42 23.02 -8.75
CA ALA A 199 33.06 23.49 -8.62
C ALA A 199 32.93 24.91 -9.17
N ALA A 200 31.88 25.19 -9.94
CA ALA A 200 31.42 26.53 -10.23
C ALA A 200 30.36 26.94 -9.18
N PRO A 201 30.42 28.19 -8.69
CA PRO A 201 29.46 28.67 -7.71
C PRO A 201 28.30 29.36 -8.45
N ASP A 202 27.07 29.06 -8.12
CA ASP A 202 26.00 30.06 -8.02
C ASP A 202 24.77 29.43 -7.35
N GLY A 203 24.67 29.72 -6.07
CA GLY A 203 23.48 29.45 -5.27
C GLY A 203 22.40 30.51 -5.52
N ARG A 204 21.20 30.06 -5.75
CA ARG A 204 19.96 30.74 -5.34
C ARG A 204 18.82 29.72 -5.28
N CYS A 205 18.53 29.21 -4.11
CA CYS A 205 17.23 28.62 -3.81
C CYS A 205 16.24 29.74 -3.46
N SER A 206 15.39 30.09 -4.40
CA SER A 206 14.21 30.91 -4.12
C SER A 206 13.07 30.02 -3.69
N GLY A 207 12.53 30.29 -2.51
CA GLY A 207 11.45 29.53 -1.88
C GLY A 207 10.21 29.49 -2.77
N MET A 208 9.74 28.30 -3.02
CA MET A 208 8.48 28.04 -3.71
C MET A 208 7.46 27.56 -2.66
N ARG A 209 6.44 28.40 -2.45
CA ARG A 209 5.28 28.02 -1.62
C ARG A 209 4.54 26.90 -2.32
N VAL A 210 4.42 25.76 -1.64
CA VAL A 210 3.71 24.57 -2.13
C VAL A 210 2.23 24.77 -1.89
N GLY A 211 1.51 25.05 -2.97
CA GLY A 211 0.05 24.99 -3.01
C GLY A 211 -0.41 23.56 -3.33
N SER A 212 -1.57 23.21 -2.83
CA SER A 212 -2.25 21.91 -2.72
C SER A 212 -2.52 21.11 -4.01
N ALA A 213 -1.68 21.15 -5.03
CA ALA A 213 -1.89 20.45 -6.31
C ALA A 213 -0.94 19.26 -6.55
N LEU A 214 -0.25 18.74 -5.53
CA LEU A 214 0.96 17.91 -5.74
C LEU A 214 0.88 16.43 -5.38
N SER A 215 -0.22 15.89 -4.88
CA SER A 215 -0.24 14.49 -4.42
C SER A 215 -0.19 13.44 -5.55
N GLY A 216 -0.75 13.70 -6.73
CA GLY A 216 -0.68 12.78 -7.88
C GLY A 216 0.59 12.92 -8.72
N GLY A 217 1.16 14.12 -8.79
CA GLY A 217 2.39 14.42 -9.53
C GLY A 217 3.66 13.98 -8.79
N LEU A 218 3.66 14.00 -7.45
CA LEU A 218 4.82 13.62 -6.64
C LEU A 218 5.11 12.11 -6.73
N PHE A 219 4.07 11.27 -6.77
CA PHE A 219 4.26 9.82 -6.94
C PHE A 219 4.83 9.49 -8.33
N ARG A 220 4.41 10.21 -9.38
CA ARG A 220 5.06 10.13 -10.71
C ARG A 220 6.47 10.72 -10.71
N ALA A 221 6.69 11.81 -9.99
CA ALA A 221 7.98 12.48 -9.92
C ALA A 221 9.01 11.71 -9.09
N SER A 222 8.63 11.08 -7.97
CA SER A 222 9.55 10.24 -7.20
C SER A 222 9.97 8.99 -7.98
N HIS A 223 9.08 8.39 -8.77
CA HIS A 223 9.43 7.30 -9.69
C HIS A 223 10.25 7.77 -10.92
N LEU A 224 10.10 9.03 -11.36
CA LEU A 224 10.80 9.59 -12.51
C LEU A 224 12.08 10.37 -12.12
N LEU A 225 12.09 11.05 -10.98
CA LEU A 225 13.21 11.87 -10.49
C LEU A 225 14.14 11.11 -9.53
N GLY A 226 13.73 9.98 -9.00
CA GLY A 226 14.58 9.03 -8.26
C GLY A 226 15.63 8.33 -9.09
N ALA A 227 15.89 8.83 -10.28
CA ALA A 227 16.96 8.39 -11.17
C ALA A 227 18.34 8.99 -10.84
N SER A 228 18.58 9.45 -9.64
CA SER A 228 19.94 9.65 -9.18
C SER A 228 20.62 8.28 -9.11
N ALA A 229 21.72 8.14 -9.83
CA ALA A 229 22.49 6.90 -9.95
C ALA A 229 23.17 6.44 -8.66
N SER A 230 22.85 7.05 -7.55
CA SER A 230 23.45 6.87 -6.24
C SER A 230 22.48 6.21 -5.29
N GLY A 231 22.41 4.91 -5.29
CA GLY A 231 22.07 4.10 -4.13
C GLY A 231 20.70 4.31 -3.44
N ASN A 232 20.46 3.41 -2.56
CA ASN A 232 19.36 3.38 -1.62
C ASN A 232 19.65 4.40 -0.50
N HIS A 233 18.83 5.43 -0.34
CA HIS A 233 19.14 6.57 0.53
C HIS A 233 18.19 6.74 1.69
N SER A 234 17.14 5.94 1.82
CA SER A 234 16.16 6.08 2.89
C SER A 234 15.72 4.76 3.50
N ARG A 235 15.43 4.79 4.80
CA ARG A 235 14.72 3.76 5.55
C ARG A 235 13.34 4.34 5.82
N ASN A 236 12.32 3.68 5.28
CA ASN A 236 10.96 4.19 5.29
C ASN A 236 10.10 3.40 6.27
N THR A 237 9.08 4.05 6.82
CA THR A 237 8.05 3.36 7.60
C THR A 237 7.40 2.27 6.75
N VAL A 238 7.08 2.55 5.47
CA VAL A 238 6.47 1.58 4.55
C VAL A 238 7.39 0.43 4.14
N SER A 239 8.71 0.58 4.18
CA SER A 239 9.64 -0.53 3.93
C SER A 239 9.96 -1.34 5.19
N THR A 240 9.53 -0.89 6.36
CA THR A 240 9.83 -1.48 7.68
C THR A 240 8.58 -2.13 8.30
N MET A 241 7.44 -1.45 8.33
CA MET A 241 6.23 -1.97 8.98
C MET A 241 5.52 -3.09 8.21
N PRO A 242 5.32 -3.05 6.89
CA PRO A 242 4.77 -4.20 6.16
C PRO A 242 5.62 -5.47 6.27
N PRO A 243 6.97 -5.45 6.19
CA PRO A 243 7.80 -6.60 6.52
C PRO A 243 7.62 -7.12 7.95
N THR A 244 7.42 -6.23 8.93
CA THR A 244 7.10 -6.63 10.30
C THR A 244 5.76 -7.38 10.35
N GLN A 245 4.72 -6.82 9.72
CA GLN A 245 3.40 -7.47 9.63
C GLN A 245 3.49 -8.83 8.93
N LEU A 246 4.25 -8.92 7.82
CA LEU A 246 4.51 -10.17 7.11
C LEU A 246 5.14 -11.22 8.03
N ALA A 247 6.12 -10.84 8.83
CA ALA A 247 6.79 -11.78 9.75
C ALA A 247 5.82 -12.30 10.82
N LEU A 248 4.98 -11.43 11.41
CA LEU A 248 3.93 -11.85 12.36
C LEU A 248 2.93 -12.80 11.70
N ARG A 249 2.50 -12.53 10.47
CA ARG A 249 1.61 -13.40 9.70
C ARG A 249 2.25 -14.74 9.35
N LEU A 250 3.53 -14.75 8.97
CA LEU A 250 4.27 -16.01 8.73
C LEU A 250 4.40 -16.83 10.01
N HIS A 251 4.62 -16.20 11.17
CA HIS A 251 4.58 -16.90 12.45
C HIS A 251 3.20 -17.53 12.71
N GLN A 252 2.11 -16.79 12.50
CA GLN A 252 0.75 -17.33 12.67
C GLN A 252 0.48 -18.58 11.81
N VAL A 253 0.98 -18.59 10.57
CA VAL A 253 0.74 -19.72 9.64
C VAL A 253 1.65 -20.92 9.91
N THR A 254 2.92 -20.67 10.34
CA THR A 254 3.94 -21.73 10.43
C THR A 254 4.25 -22.16 11.86
N GLY A 255 3.95 -21.35 12.86
CA GLY A 255 4.37 -21.54 14.26
C GLY A 255 5.87 -21.31 14.50
N GLU A 256 6.63 -20.82 13.50
CA GLU A 256 8.08 -20.69 13.61
C GLU A 256 8.50 -19.38 14.28
N ASP A 257 9.11 -19.44 15.47
CA ASP A 257 9.56 -18.27 16.25
C ASP A 257 10.65 -17.43 15.60
N ARG A 258 11.32 -17.95 14.56
CA ARG A 258 12.30 -17.16 13.80
C ARG A 258 11.69 -15.89 13.24
N PHE A 259 10.43 -15.94 12.80
CA PHE A 259 9.74 -14.78 12.23
C PHE A 259 9.50 -13.69 13.29
N LEU A 260 9.21 -14.06 14.55
CA LEU A 260 9.14 -13.09 15.65
C LEU A 260 10.51 -12.46 15.96
N ARG A 261 11.59 -13.27 15.91
CA ARG A 261 12.96 -12.74 16.09
C ARG A 261 13.36 -11.79 14.98
N ASP A 262 12.91 -12.04 13.74
CA ASP A 262 13.19 -11.15 12.60
C ASP A 262 12.36 -9.86 12.66
N ALA A 263 11.09 -9.94 13.10
CA ALA A 263 10.16 -8.80 13.20
C ALA A 263 10.61 -7.79 14.27
N ARG A 264 10.97 -8.27 15.46
CA ARG A 264 11.19 -7.43 16.65
C ARG A 264 12.17 -6.28 16.43
N PRO A 265 13.38 -6.48 15.90
CA PRO A 265 14.35 -5.38 15.79
C PRO A 265 13.95 -4.32 14.77
N ILE A 266 13.29 -4.67 13.68
CA ILE A 266 12.82 -3.67 12.70
C ILE A 266 11.58 -2.92 13.20
N TYR A 267 10.72 -3.58 13.95
CA TYR A 267 9.59 -2.97 14.61
C TYR A 267 10.02 -1.95 15.68
N GLU A 268 10.94 -2.34 16.59
CA GLU A 268 11.43 -1.43 17.63
C GLU A 268 12.17 -0.24 17.00
N TRP A 269 12.95 -0.47 15.93
CA TRP A 269 13.57 0.61 15.19
C TRP A 269 12.55 1.63 14.68
N ALA A 270 11.46 1.18 14.08
CA ALA A 270 10.45 2.09 13.57
C ALA A 270 9.78 2.89 14.70
N ARG A 271 9.56 2.26 15.84
CA ARG A 271 9.03 2.97 17.02
C ARG A 271 10.00 4.00 17.60
N GLU A 272 11.27 3.66 17.63
CA GLU A 272 12.29 4.55 18.21
C GLU A 272 12.58 5.76 17.32
N HIS A 273 12.63 5.55 16.00
CA HIS A 273 13.13 6.57 15.08
C HIS A 273 12.06 7.19 14.18
N MET A 274 10.92 6.54 13.98
CA MET A 274 9.88 7.01 13.05
C MET A 274 8.59 7.43 13.74
N LEU A 275 8.39 7.14 15.03
CA LEU A 275 7.20 7.57 15.78
C LEU A 275 7.38 9.01 16.25
N SER A 276 6.48 9.90 15.80
CA SER A 276 6.46 11.31 16.20
C SER A 276 5.95 11.49 17.65
N PRO A 277 6.18 12.67 18.27
CA PRO A 277 5.56 13.01 19.54
C PRO A 277 4.02 13.01 19.50
N ASP A 278 3.42 13.20 18.33
CA ASP A 278 1.96 13.18 18.12
C ASP A 278 1.37 11.75 18.07
N GLY A 279 2.21 10.70 18.21
CA GLY A 279 1.79 9.31 18.15
C GLY A 279 1.56 8.77 16.75
N LEU A 280 2.03 9.48 15.71
CA LEU A 280 1.94 9.09 14.30
C LEU A 280 3.32 8.80 13.72
N PHE A 281 3.40 7.87 12.75
CA PHE A 281 4.65 7.53 12.09
C PHE A 281 4.95 8.50 10.94
N TRP A 282 6.16 9.05 10.91
CA TRP A 282 6.74 9.80 9.81
C TRP A 282 6.99 8.90 8.59
N ASP A 283 7.24 9.51 7.43
CA ASP A 283 7.41 8.77 6.20
C ASP A 283 8.76 8.03 6.12
N ASN A 284 9.87 8.77 6.20
CA ASN A 284 11.19 8.18 6.06
C ASN A 284 12.29 8.99 6.76
N ILE A 285 13.46 8.35 6.93
CA ILE A 285 14.73 8.97 7.33
C ILE A 285 15.79 8.64 6.28
N ASP A 286 16.55 9.67 5.83
CA ASP A 286 17.65 9.49 4.89
C ASP A 286 18.96 9.08 5.58
N LEU A 287 20.03 8.88 4.79
CA LEU A 287 21.36 8.52 5.33
C LEU A 287 22.08 9.69 6.01
N ALA A 288 21.60 10.91 5.86
CA ALA A 288 22.11 12.07 6.60
C ALA A 288 21.37 12.30 7.92
N GLY A 289 20.30 11.52 8.19
CA GLY A 289 19.48 11.65 9.38
C GLY A 289 18.32 12.64 9.23
N ASN A 290 18.05 13.15 8.03
CA ASN A 290 16.89 14.01 7.78
C ASN A 290 15.63 13.18 7.73
N ILE A 291 14.61 13.60 8.51
CA ILE A 291 13.31 12.95 8.56
C ILE A 291 12.35 13.70 7.63
N ASP A 292 11.64 12.94 6.78
CA ASP A 292 10.43 13.43 6.11
C ASP A 292 9.24 13.28 7.06
N PRO A 293 8.69 14.38 7.60
CA PRO A 293 7.66 14.34 8.62
C PRO A 293 6.24 14.13 8.04
N THR A 294 6.11 13.77 6.78
CA THR A 294 4.81 13.56 6.14
C THR A 294 4.07 12.41 6.80
N PHE A 295 2.81 12.65 7.16
CA PHE A 295 1.91 11.61 7.66
C PHE A 295 1.04 11.08 6.53
N TRP A 296 1.33 9.85 6.12
CA TRP A 296 0.49 9.10 5.20
C TRP A 296 -0.44 8.15 5.96
N SER A 297 -1.69 8.02 5.51
CA SER A 297 -2.67 7.17 6.19
C SER A 297 -2.22 5.69 6.24
N TYR A 298 -1.63 5.15 5.17
CA TYR A 298 -1.13 3.78 5.15
C TYR A 298 0.03 3.54 6.12
N ASN A 299 0.88 4.55 6.36
CA ASN A 299 1.96 4.49 7.36
C ASN A 299 1.44 4.43 8.80
N GLN A 300 0.16 4.74 9.05
CA GLN A 300 -0.50 4.55 10.34
C GLN A 300 -1.28 3.23 10.36
N GLY A 301 -1.90 2.86 9.23
CA GLY A 301 -2.69 1.64 9.11
C GLY A 301 -1.88 0.38 9.41
N VAL A 302 -0.70 0.24 8.79
CA VAL A 302 0.13 -0.97 8.99
C VAL A 302 0.57 -1.15 10.44
N PRO A 303 1.08 -0.12 11.17
CA PRO A 303 1.34 -0.24 12.59
C PRO A 303 0.12 -0.64 13.44
N ILE A 304 -1.10 -0.19 13.11
CA ILE A 304 -2.34 -0.67 13.74
C ILE A 304 -2.45 -2.20 13.59
N GLY A 305 -2.29 -2.71 12.37
CA GLY A 305 -2.30 -4.15 12.11
C GLY A 305 -1.18 -4.91 12.83
N VAL A 306 0.02 -4.35 12.88
CA VAL A 306 1.18 -4.93 13.58
C VAL A 306 0.90 -5.06 15.08
N GLU A 307 0.41 -3.99 15.73
CA GLU A 307 0.12 -4.02 17.17
C GLU A 307 -1.02 -4.98 17.52
N ALA A 308 -2.06 -5.03 16.68
CA ALA A 308 -3.17 -5.97 16.85
C ALA A 308 -2.69 -7.43 16.77
N LEU A 309 -1.86 -7.76 15.77
CA LEU A 309 -1.28 -9.10 15.61
C LEU A 309 -0.30 -9.42 16.74
N ALA A 310 0.54 -8.48 17.13
CA ALA A 310 1.48 -8.68 18.24
C ALA A 310 0.74 -8.91 19.56
N TRP A 311 -0.36 -8.19 19.82
CA TRP A 311 -1.25 -8.47 20.95
C TRP A 311 -1.84 -9.87 20.86
N GLN A 312 -2.39 -10.26 19.72
CA GLN A 312 -2.99 -11.57 19.51
C GLN A 312 -2.00 -12.72 19.76
N ILE A 313 -0.74 -12.56 19.33
CA ILE A 313 0.32 -13.57 19.45
C ILE A 313 0.86 -13.65 20.88
N THR A 314 1.09 -12.50 21.53
CA THR A 314 1.86 -12.43 22.78
C THR A 314 1.01 -12.25 24.03
N GLY A 315 -0.21 -11.75 23.91
CA GLY A 315 -1.07 -11.34 25.03
C GLY A 315 -0.52 -10.14 25.84
N SER A 316 0.54 -9.48 25.33
CA SER A 316 1.22 -8.41 26.07
C SER A 316 0.40 -7.11 26.11
N ALA A 317 0.04 -6.65 27.31
CA ALA A 317 -0.68 -5.40 27.52
C ALA A 317 0.02 -4.16 26.93
N VAL A 318 1.33 -4.24 26.66
CA VAL A 318 2.09 -3.18 25.98
C VAL A 318 1.57 -3.00 24.55
N HIS A 319 1.40 -4.09 23.80
CA HIS A 319 0.89 -4.03 22.42
C HIS A 319 -0.57 -3.56 22.39
N ARG A 320 -1.38 -3.95 23.37
CA ARG A 320 -2.76 -3.46 23.49
C ARG A 320 -2.79 -1.94 23.68
N ARG A 321 -2.03 -1.41 24.61
CA ARG A 321 -1.97 0.04 24.84
C ARG A 321 -1.46 0.81 23.62
N ARG A 322 -0.39 0.32 22.96
CA ARG A 322 0.17 0.92 21.75
C ARG A 322 -0.82 0.92 20.59
N LEU A 323 -1.65 -0.14 20.48
CA LEU A 323 -2.72 -0.20 19.50
C LEU A 323 -3.75 0.89 19.74
N ASP A 324 -4.22 1.03 21.00
CA ASP A 324 -5.19 2.06 21.33
C ASP A 324 -4.64 3.47 21.07
N GLU A 325 -3.37 3.74 21.46
CA GLU A 325 -2.69 5.02 21.24
C GLU A 325 -2.62 5.40 19.76
N ILE A 326 -2.20 4.47 18.88
CA ILE A 326 -2.08 4.79 17.45
C ILE A 326 -3.43 4.90 16.75
N ILE A 327 -4.45 4.13 17.15
CA ILE A 327 -5.81 4.28 16.62
C ILE A 327 -6.33 5.68 16.97
N GLU A 328 -6.27 6.09 18.25
CA GLU A 328 -6.77 7.38 18.67
C GLU A 328 -6.01 8.55 18.02
N ALA A 329 -4.68 8.50 17.95
CA ALA A 329 -3.87 9.51 17.26
C ALA A 329 -4.25 9.61 15.77
N SER A 330 -4.40 8.46 15.10
CA SER A 330 -4.75 8.42 13.68
C SER A 330 -6.15 8.98 13.41
N LEU A 331 -7.14 8.58 14.22
CA LEU A 331 -8.52 9.07 14.06
C LEU A 331 -8.63 10.57 14.35
N ALA A 332 -7.90 11.07 15.35
CA ALA A 332 -7.87 12.49 15.69
C ALA A 332 -7.23 13.34 14.56
N TYR A 333 -6.14 12.85 13.96
CA TYR A 333 -5.45 13.60 12.89
C TYR A 333 -6.19 13.53 11.56
N PHE A 334 -6.53 12.33 11.09
CA PHE A 334 -7.11 12.15 9.75
C PHE A 334 -8.61 12.46 9.69
N ARG A 335 -9.34 12.32 10.78
CA ARG A 335 -10.79 12.57 10.86
C ARG A 335 -11.57 11.91 9.72
N PRO A 336 -11.51 10.57 9.59
CA PRO A 336 -11.96 9.87 8.38
C PRO A 336 -13.48 9.93 8.14
N GLU A 337 -14.26 10.32 9.15
CA GLU A 337 -15.71 10.52 9.02
C GLU A 337 -16.07 11.91 8.47
N GLU A 338 -15.15 12.89 8.51
CA GLU A 338 -15.39 14.23 8.00
C GLU A 338 -15.25 14.29 6.47
N PRO A 339 -16.29 14.74 5.75
CA PRO A 339 -16.16 15.01 4.31
C PRO A 339 -15.14 16.14 4.09
N ASP A 340 -14.35 16.00 3.00
CA ASP A 340 -13.32 16.96 2.60
C ASP A 340 -12.23 17.22 3.68
N GLY A 341 -12.15 16.33 4.68
CA GLY A 341 -11.15 16.35 5.73
C GLY A 341 -9.78 15.84 5.26
N PRO A 342 -8.79 15.79 6.19
CA PRO A 342 -7.43 15.33 5.87
C PRO A 342 -7.38 13.92 5.27
N PHE A 343 -8.31 13.03 5.64
CA PHE A 343 -8.39 11.68 5.11
C PHE A 343 -8.78 11.67 3.63
N ASP A 344 -9.72 12.51 3.20
CA ASP A 344 -10.13 12.63 1.80
C ASP A 344 -9.06 13.28 0.92
N GLY A 345 -8.12 14.00 1.52
CA GLY A 345 -6.92 14.50 0.86
C GLY A 345 -5.85 13.45 0.57
N GLN A 346 -5.92 12.29 1.24
CA GLN A 346 -5.02 11.16 0.99
C GLN A 346 -5.44 10.38 -0.28
N PRO A 347 -4.50 9.67 -0.94
CA PRO A 347 -4.85 8.72 -2.00
C PRO A 347 -5.81 7.63 -1.49
N ILE A 348 -6.84 7.27 -2.30
CA ILE A 348 -7.81 6.23 -1.92
C ILE A 348 -7.11 4.91 -1.57
N PHE A 349 -6.05 4.56 -2.30
CA PHE A 349 -5.30 3.32 -2.07
C PHE A 349 -4.50 3.33 -0.75
N PHE A 350 -4.06 4.49 -0.26
CA PHE A 350 -3.48 4.61 1.09
C PHE A 350 -4.56 4.44 2.16
N ASN A 351 -5.71 5.07 1.94
CA ASN A 351 -6.85 4.93 2.83
C ASN A 351 -7.39 3.50 2.89
N ALA A 352 -7.37 2.77 1.76
CA ALA A 352 -7.79 1.37 1.74
C ALA A 352 -6.88 0.48 2.61
N ILE A 353 -5.56 0.70 2.60
CA ILE A 353 -4.62 -0.01 3.47
C ILE A 353 -4.89 0.33 4.95
N PHE A 354 -5.08 1.61 5.26
CA PHE A 354 -5.45 2.05 6.62
C PHE A 354 -6.72 1.36 7.12
N LEU A 355 -7.78 1.41 6.33
CA LEU A 355 -9.09 0.88 6.70
C LEU A 355 -9.08 -0.65 6.81
N LYS A 356 -8.35 -1.37 5.95
CA LYS A 356 -8.18 -2.82 6.06
C LYS A 356 -7.47 -3.21 7.36
N ASN A 357 -6.45 -2.47 7.78
CA ASN A 357 -5.77 -2.73 9.05
C ASN A 357 -6.63 -2.34 10.26
N LEU A 358 -7.45 -1.31 10.15
CA LEU A 358 -8.42 -0.96 11.19
C LEU A 358 -9.49 -2.07 11.35
N LEU A 359 -9.99 -2.64 10.24
CA LEU A 359 -10.89 -3.80 10.26
C LEU A 359 -10.21 -5.05 10.83
N LEU A 360 -8.94 -5.30 10.46
CA LEU A 360 -8.14 -6.37 11.06
C LEU A 360 -8.05 -6.22 12.58
N ALA A 361 -7.73 -5.03 13.07
CA ALA A 361 -7.66 -4.76 14.51
C ALA A 361 -9.01 -5.00 15.18
N SER A 362 -10.13 -4.59 14.57
CA SER A 362 -11.47 -4.81 15.11
C SER A 362 -11.91 -6.27 15.11
N ALA A 363 -11.36 -7.09 14.22
CA ALA A 363 -11.60 -8.54 14.24
C ALA A 363 -10.88 -9.25 15.40
N ILE A 364 -9.81 -8.65 15.93
CA ILE A 364 -9.05 -9.16 17.07
C ILE A 364 -9.58 -8.56 18.37
N ILE A 365 -9.89 -7.27 18.35
CA ILE A 365 -10.42 -6.49 19.49
C ILE A 365 -11.61 -5.70 18.97
N PRO A 366 -12.85 -6.14 19.26
CA PRO A 366 -14.05 -5.53 18.71
C PRO A 366 -14.12 -4.02 18.92
N ASP A 367 -14.23 -3.27 17.79
CA ASP A 367 -14.42 -1.82 17.76
C ASP A 367 -15.35 -1.47 16.59
N ASP A 368 -16.61 -1.13 16.90
CA ASP A 368 -17.62 -0.80 15.89
C ASP A 368 -17.28 0.44 15.06
N ARG A 369 -16.36 1.29 15.54
CA ARG A 369 -15.89 2.47 14.79
C ARG A 369 -15.22 2.06 13.48
N ALA A 370 -14.46 0.96 13.47
CA ALA A 370 -13.76 0.48 12.30
C ALA A 370 -14.70 0.22 11.11
N VAL A 371 -15.80 -0.46 11.39
CA VAL A 371 -16.82 -0.77 10.37
C VAL A 371 -17.50 0.50 9.89
N ARG A 372 -17.98 1.32 10.85
CA ARG A 372 -18.68 2.57 10.55
C ARG A 372 -17.82 3.51 9.71
N ILE A 373 -16.57 3.73 10.11
CA ILE A 373 -15.62 4.59 9.38
C ILE A 373 -15.40 4.06 7.95
N THR A 374 -15.16 2.75 7.82
CA THR A 374 -14.91 2.13 6.50
C THR A 374 -16.14 2.27 5.59
N GLN A 375 -17.33 2.03 6.12
CA GLN A 375 -18.58 2.18 5.38
C GLN A 375 -18.83 3.65 4.97
N CYS A 376 -18.69 4.59 5.90
CA CYS A 376 -18.86 6.02 5.62
C CYS A 376 -17.89 6.49 4.53
N TYR A 377 -16.62 6.10 4.61
CA TYR A 377 -15.64 6.44 3.60
C TYR A 377 -15.94 5.83 2.23
N ALA A 378 -16.21 4.52 2.18
CA ALA A 378 -16.50 3.83 0.91
C ALA A 378 -17.78 4.36 0.25
N GLU A 379 -18.82 4.67 1.03
CA GLU A 379 -20.05 5.30 0.52
C GLU A 379 -19.80 6.69 -0.02
N ARG A 380 -18.99 7.50 0.68
CA ARG A 380 -18.60 8.84 0.22
C ARG A 380 -17.83 8.75 -1.10
N MET A 381 -16.85 7.84 -1.22
CA MET A 381 -16.12 7.63 -2.47
C MET A 381 -17.02 7.14 -3.61
N TRP A 382 -17.98 6.26 -3.32
CA TRP A 382 -18.98 5.84 -4.29
C TRP A 382 -19.81 7.01 -4.83
N ARG A 383 -20.25 7.92 -3.95
CA ARG A 383 -21.09 9.06 -4.34
C ARG A 383 -20.33 10.18 -5.04
N THR A 384 -19.09 10.45 -4.63
CA THR A 384 -18.34 11.64 -5.05
C THR A 384 -17.27 11.37 -6.09
N ARG A 385 -16.80 10.12 -6.21
CA ARG A 385 -15.66 9.74 -7.07
C ARG A 385 -16.02 8.74 -8.16
N CYS A 386 -17.09 7.96 -8.00
CA CYS A 386 -17.51 6.97 -8.97
C CYS A 386 -18.33 7.62 -10.08
N ASP A 387 -17.86 7.50 -11.31
CA ASP A 387 -18.65 7.78 -12.50
C ASP A 387 -19.65 6.63 -12.66
N GLN A 388 -20.95 6.92 -12.53
CA GLN A 388 -22.00 5.92 -12.46
C GLN A 388 -22.23 5.18 -13.79
N ASP A 389 -21.85 5.78 -14.92
CA ASP A 389 -22.01 5.19 -16.26
C ASP A 389 -20.87 4.20 -16.56
N SER A 390 -19.64 4.58 -16.26
CA SER A 390 -18.45 3.74 -16.52
C SER A 390 -18.06 2.86 -15.34
N GLY A 391 -18.38 3.24 -14.10
CA GLY A 391 -17.92 2.62 -12.87
C GLY A 391 -16.45 2.92 -12.54
N LEU A 392 -15.87 3.93 -13.18
CA LEU A 392 -14.49 4.40 -12.91
C LEU A 392 -14.48 5.36 -11.73
N TYR A 393 -13.48 5.18 -10.85
CA TYR A 393 -13.26 6.11 -9.74
C TYR A 393 -12.21 7.15 -10.14
N ARG A 394 -12.58 8.42 -10.03
CA ARG A 394 -11.75 9.53 -10.50
C ARG A 394 -11.62 10.62 -9.44
N ARG A 395 -10.42 11.17 -9.30
CA ARG A 395 -10.23 12.39 -8.47
C ARG A 395 -10.90 13.59 -9.14
N PRO A 396 -11.44 14.56 -8.39
CA PRO A 396 -12.19 15.69 -8.96
C PRO A 396 -11.43 16.48 -10.01
N SER A 397 -10.12 16.66 -9.84
CA SER A 397 -9.27 17.43 -10.74
C SER A 397 -8.52 16.57 -11.77
N ALA A 398 -8.71 15.24 -11.76
CA ALA A 398 -8.00 14.34 -12.67
C ALA A 398 -8.78 14.10 -13.95
N ASP A 399 -8.09 14.11 -15.08
CA ASP A 399 -8.62 13.74 -16.39
C ASP A 399 -8.50 12.24 -16.72
N HIS A 400 -7.99 11.46 -15.74
CA HIS A 400 -7.78 10.02 -15.83
C HIS A 400 -8.12 9.33 -14.50
N THR A 401 -8.34 8.02 -14.57
CA THR A 401 -8.45 7.13 -13.41
C THR A 401 -7.16 6.31 -13.30
N GLU A 402 -6.59 6.24 -12.12
CA GLU A 402 -5.43 5.40 -11.84
C GLU A 402 -5.87 3.96 -11.48
N LEU A 403 -5.07 2.97 -11.89
CA LEU A 403 -5.31 1.56 -11.57
C LEU A 403 -5.37 1.34 -10.05
N LEU A 404 -4.53 2.03 -9.28
CA LEU A 404 -4.51 1.99 -7.82
C LEU A 404 -5.82 2.45 -7.20
N GLU A 405 -6.39 3.58 -7.67
CA GLU A 405 -7.67 4.10 -7.19
C GLU A 405 -8.81 3.11 -7.46
N GLN A 406 -8.83 2.55 -8.67
CA GLN A 406 -9.84 1.55 -9.06
C GLN A 406 -9.71 0.27 -8.24
N ALA A 407 -8.50 -0.25 -8.05
CA ALA A 407 -8.23 -1.47 -7.28
C ALA A 407 -8.58 -1.29 -5.79
N ALA A 408 -8.27 -0.12 -5.21
CA ALA A 408 -8.59 0.20 -3.83
C ALA A 408 -10.11 0.14 -3.56
N MET A 409 -10.92 0.68 -4.48
CA MET A 409 -12.37 0.63 -4.33
C MET A 409 -12.94 -0.78 -4.51
N VAL A 410 -12.32 -1.63 -5.35
CA VAL A 410 -12.66 -3.07 -5.38
C VAL A 410 -12.40 -3.71 -4.03
N GLN A 411 -11.22 -3.46 -3.42
CA GLN A 411 -10.84 -4.00 -2.12
C GLN A 411 -11.83 -3.54 -1.02
N LEU A 412 -12.07 -2.23 -0.89
CA LEU A 412 -12.98 -1.69 0.13
C LEU A 412 -14.40 -2.26 0.01
N CYS A 413 -14.95 -2.31 -1.19
CA CYS A 413 -16.27 -2.90 -1.39
C CYS A 413 -16.30 -4.41 -1.11
N ALA A 414 -15.21 -5.13 -1.41
CA ALA A 414 -15.12 -6.57 -1.13
C ALA A 414 -15.04 -6.86 0.37
N VAL A 415 -14.20 -6.13 1.13
CA VAL A 415 -14.09 -6.34 2.60
C VAL A 415 -15.36 -5.94 3.34
N LEU A 416 -16.12 -4.95 2.85
CA LEU A 416 -17.42 -4.58 3.41
C LEU A 416 -18.55 -5.57 3.03
N ALA A 417 -18.37 -6.34 1.97
CA ALA A 417 -19.28 -7.44 1.61
C ALA A 417 -18.96 -8.73 2.37
N ALA A 418 -17.76 -8.81 2.98
CA ALA A 418 -17.29 -10.01 3.65
C ALA A 418 -17.96 -10.22 5.01
N ASP A 419 -18.06 -11.49 5.43
CA ASP A 419 -18.31 -11.82 6.84
C ASP A 419 -17.18 -11.19 7.70
N PRO A 420 -17.52 -10.49 8.80
CA PRO A 420 -16.52 -9.85 9.66
C PRO A 420 -15.41 -10.78 10.16
N ARG A 421 -15.67 -12.09 10.27
CA ARG A 421 -14.63 -13.09 10.58
C ARG A 421 -13.49 -13.13 9.56
N CYS A 422 -13.76 -12.77 8.30
CA CYS A 422 -12.76 -12.70 7.26
C CYS A 422 -11.76 -11.56 7.45
N TRP A 423 -12.11 -10.53 8.23
CA TRP A 423 -11.21 -9.40 8.50
C TRP A 423 -9.97 -9.83 9.30
N ALA A 424 -10.04 -10.92 10.05
CA ALA A 424 -8.88 -11.50 10.74
C ALA A 424 -7.76 -11.93 9.78
N TRP A 425 -8.02 -12.09 8.49
CA TRP A 425 -7.03 -12.47 7.46
C TRP A 425 -6.44 -11.28 6.72
N LEU A 426 -6.98 -10.07 6.87
CA LEU A 426 -6.51 -8.86 6.20
C LEU A 426 -5.08 -8.46 6.64
N TYR A 427 -4.47 -7.57 5.87
CA TYR A 427 -3.16 -6.96 6.12
C TYR A 427 -3.24 -5.44 5.95
#